data_2547b23b1c7cb540820dfb43da0c27f5
#
_entry.id   2547b23b1c7cb540820dfb43da0c27f5
#
_cell.length_a   1.000
_cell.length_b   1.000
_cell.length_c   1.000
_cell.angle_alpha   90.00
_cell.angle_beta   90.00
_cell.angle_gamma   90.00
#
_symmetry.space_group_name_H-M   'P 1'
#
loop_
_entity.id
_entity.type
_entity.pdbx_description
1 polymer ?
#
loop_
_entity_poly.entity_id
_entity_poly.type
_entity_poly.pdbx_seq_one_letter_code
_entity_poly.pdbx_strand_id
1 'polypeptide(L)'
;MTTQETLALACRILAMNGHNDFIYGHVSALTDTPGQYWIKGSGIGLEEVTEDDLVLIDFAGNKIAGKRKRHNEFPIHSEVYRTNPEIRCVIHTHPVYSTIIASSEHRLLPITNMSCAFYPPALRKFDESSDLIVTPEQGIAVAGLLGEHRIVLLRNHGIVVAANSIEEACVRGVLLEHSAKTQV
;
A
#
# COMPACT_ATOMS: atom_id res chain seq x y z
N MET A 1 4.54 -21.47 -0.98
CA MET A 1 4.30 -20.42 -2.01
C MET A 1 5.55 -19.55 -2.09
N THR A 2 5.93 -19.15 -3.28
CA THR A 2 7.00 -18.16 -3.49
C THR A 2 6.52 -16.77 -3.09
N THR A 3 7.43 -15.81 -2.95
CA THR A 3 7.08 -14.39 -2.70
C THR A 3 6.16 -13.85 -3.80
N GLN A 4 6.41 -14.20 -5.07
CA GLN A 4 5.60 -13.75 -6.19
C GLN A 4 4.18 -14.33 -6.16
N GLU A 5 4.04 -15.63 -5.89
CA GLU A 5 2.72 -16.29 -5.74
C GLU A 5 1.90 -15.63 -4.62
N THR A 6 2.55 -15.40 -3.46
CA THR A 6 1.90 -14.75 -2.31
C THR A 6 1.50 -13.32 -2.63
N LEU A 7 2.38 -12.56 -3.32
CA LEU A 7 2.12 -11.17 -3.70
C LEU A 7 0.95 -11.07 -4.71
N ALA A 8 0.93 -11.94 -5.72
CA ALA A 8 -0.16 -12.01 -6.69
C ALA A 8 -1.49 -12.38 -6.02
N LEU A 9 -1.46 -13.34 -5.08
CA LEU A 9 -2.66 -13.71 -4.31
C LEU A 9 -3.16 -12.54 -3.45
N ALA A 10 -2.26 -11.81 -2.78
CA ALA A 10 -2.62 -10.63 -1.97
C ALA A 10 -3.28 -9.55 -2.83
N CYS A 11 -2.79 -9.28 -4.05
CA CYS A 11 -3.44 -8.35 -4.98
C CYS A 11 -4.91 -8.74 -5.23
N ARG A 12 -5.16 -10.01 -5.55
CA ARG A 12 -6.53 -10.50 -5.82
C ARG A 12 -7.42 -10.48 -4.58
N ILE A 13 -6.89 -10.80 -3.39
CA ILE A 13 -7.64 -10.72 -2.13
C ILE A 13 -8.04 -9.27 -1.84
N LEU A 14 -7.12 -8.32 -2.02
CA LEU A 14 -7.40 -6.90 -1.86
C LEU A 14 -8.50 -6.44 -2.83
N ALA A 15 -8.42 -6.82 -4.11
CA ALA A 15 -9.46 -6.50 -5.10
C ALA A 15 -10.83 -7.01 -4.67
N MET A 16 -10.93 -8.25 -4.20
CA MET A 16 -12.18 -8.86 -3.71
C MET A 16 -12.75 -8.13 -2.47
N ASN A 17 -11.95 -7.32 -1.78
CA ASN A 17 -12.31 -6.59 -0.57
C ASN A 17 -12.37 -5.07 -0.77
N GLY A 18 -12.63 -4.62 -2.00
CA GLY A 18 -12.93 -3.22 -2.31
C GLY A 18 -11.70 -2.33 -2.58
N HIS A 19 -10.53 -2.93 -2.81
CA HIS A 19 -9.32 -2.20 -3.19
C HIS A 19 -9.09 -2.14 -4.72
N ASN A 20 -9.99 -2.71 -5.52
CA ASN A 20 -9.93 -2.64 -6.98
C ASN A 20 -10.25 -1.21 -7.45
N ASP A 21 -9.42 -0.69 -8.33
CA ASP A 21 -9.58 0.62 -8.95
C ASP A 21 -8.95 0.57 -10.35
N PHE A 22 -9.67 0.01 -11.33
CA PHE A 22 -9.19 -0.20 -12.71
C PHE A 22 -7.78 -0.83 -12.74
N ILE A 23 -6.80 -0.08 -13.26
CA ILE A 23 -5.39 -0.48 -13.38
C ILE A 23 -4.51 0.11 -12.28
N TYR A 24 -5.09 0.93 -11.40
CA TYR A 24 -4.39 1.63 -10.33
C TYR A 24 -4.19 0.72 -9.10
N GLY A 25 -3.53 1.28 -8.08
CA GLY A 25 -3.14 0.52 -6.91
C GLY A 25 -2.00 -0.46 -7.18
N HIS A 26 -1.14 -0.64 -6.21
CA HIS A 26 0.02 -1.52 -6.32
C HIS A 26 0.46 -2.05 -4.96
N VAL A 27 0.95 -3.28 -4.99
CA VAL A 27 1.45 -4.01 -3.83
C VAL A 27 2.88 -4.43 -4.14
N SER A 28 3.77 -4.33 -3.16
CA SER A 28 5.16 -4.75 -3.30
C SER A 28 5.62 -5.59 -2.13
N ALA A 29 6.67 -6.39 -2.37
CA ALA A 29 7.36 -7.16 -1.34
C ALA A 29 8.87 -7.17 -1.58
N LEU A 30 9.65 -6.94 -0.50
CA LEU A 30 11.10 -7.05 -0.55
C LEU A 30 11.53 -8.46 -0.93
N THR A 31 12.63 -8.54 -1.68
CA THR A 31 13.36 -9.79 -1.93
C THR A 31 14.39 -10.03 -0.82
N ASP A 32 15.07 -11.19 -0.90
CA ASP A 32 16.22 -11.47 -0.04
C ASP A 32 17.49 -10.72 -0.50
N THR A 33 17.50 -10.22 -1.75
CA THR A 33 18.56 -9.35 -2.25
C THR A 33 18.34 -7.93 -1.76
N PRO A 34 19.27 -7.35 -0.99
CA PRO A 34 19.12 -6.00 -0.47
C PRO A 34 18.87 -4.95 -1.56
N GLY A 35 17.97 -4.02 -1.29
CA GLY A 35 17.69 -2.90 -2.19
C GLY A 35 16.80 -3.22 -3.39
N GLN A 36 16.16 -4.40 -3.40
CA GLN A 36 15.28 -4.85 -4.49
C GLN A 36 13.94 -5.33 -3.96
N TYR A 37 12.88 -5.13 -4.73
CA TYR A 37 11.54 -5.62 -4.40
C TYR A 37 10.72 -5.95 -5.65
N TRP A 38 9.84 -6.93 -5.51
CA TRP A 38 8.78 -7.20 -6.46
C TRP A 38 7.64 -6.22 -6.25
N ILE A 39 7.09 -5.70 -7.34
CA ILE A 39 5.91 -4.81 -7.32
C ILE A 39 4.96 -5.21 -8.45
N LYS A 40 3.66 -5.08 -8.23
CA LYS A 40 2.66 -5.22 -9.28
C LYS A 40 3.00 -4.31 -10.46
N GLY A 41 2.99 -4.85 -11.65
CA GLY A 41 3.24 -4.09 -12.88
C GLY A 41 2.11 -3.11 -13.21
N SER A 42 2.45 -2.03 -13.93
CA SER A 42 1.49 -1.06 -14.41
C SER A 42 0.63 -1.61 -15.55
N GLY A 43 -0.62 -1.11 -15.66
CA GLY A 43 -1.52 -1.42 -16.77
C GLY A 43 -2.32 -2.73 -16.61
N ILE A 44 -2.51 -3.19 -15.38
CA ILE A 44 -3.35 -4.34 -15.03
C ILE A 44 -4.08 -4.08 -13.72
N GLY A 45 -5.31 -4.57 -13.57
CA GLY A 45 -6.08 -4.51 -12.34
C GLY A 45 -5.52 -5.45 -11.26
N LEU A 46 -5.79 -5.16 -9.99
CA LEU A 46 -5.37 -6.02 -8.87
C LEU A 46 -5.99 -7.42 -8.98
N GLU A 47 -7.20 -7.53 -9.51
CA GLU A 47 -7.95 -8.77 -9.68
C GLU A 47 -7.35 -9.72 -10.71
N GLU A 48 -6.58 -9.20 -11.66
CA GLU A 48 -6.02 -9.94 -12.78
C GLU A 48 -4.58 -10.40 -12.55
N VAL A 49 -3.93 -9.95 -11.45
CA VAL A 49 -2.48 -10.14 -11.23
C VAL A 49 -2.10 -11.61 -11.07
N THR A 50 -1.12 -12.01 -11.85
CA THR A 50 -0.37 -13.27 -11.75
C THR A 50 1.10 -12.98 -11.44
N GLU A 51 1.91 -14.00 -11.20
CA GLU A 51 3.37 -13.84 -10.98
C GLU A 51 4.06 -13.19 -12.17
N ASP A 52 3.58 -13.47 -13.39
CA ASP A 52 4.11 -12.92 -14.66
C ASP A 52 3.90 -11.40 -14.80
N ASP A 53 2.97 -10.84 -14.03
CA ASP A 53 2.63 -9.42 -14.05
C ASP A 53 3.45 -8.58 -13.07
N LEU A 54 4.28 -9.25 -12.28
CA LEU A 54 5.17 -8.59 -11.33
C LEU A 54 6.43 -8.07 -12.02
N VAL A 55 6.97 -7.00 -11.46
CA VAL A 55 8.19 -6.34 -11.93
C VAL A 55 9.18 -6.27 -10.78
N LEU A 56 10.40 -6.72 -10.99
CA LEU A 56 11.50 -6.53 -10.04
C LEU A 56 12.16 -5.18 -10.32
N ILE A 57 12.24 -4.35 -9.30
CA ILE A 57 12.92 -3.05 -9.38
C ILE A 57 13.86 -2.85 -8.18
N ASP A 58 14.83 -1.96 -8.35
CA ASP A 58 15.63 -1.47 -7.24
C ASP A 58 14.99 -0.24 -6.56
N PHE A 59 15.57 0.22 -5.47
CA PHE A 59 15.07 1.40 -4.74
C PHE A 59 15.20 2.72 -5.52
N ALA A 60 16.00 2.77 -6.60
CA ALA A 60 16.05 3.92 -7.49
C ALA A 60 14.99 3.86 -8.60
N GLY A 61 14.21 2.75 -8.65
CA GLY A 61 13.15 2.53 -9.61
C GLY A 61 13.67 1.97 -10.95
N ASN A 62 14.91 1.51 -11.03
CA ASN A 62 15.40 0.83 -12.21
C ASN A 62 14.80 -0.57 -12.31
N LYS A 63 14.23 -0.89 -13.47
CA LYS A 63 13.68 -2.23 -13.71
C LYS A 63 14.80 -3.24 -13.91
N ILE A 64 14.79 -4.32 -13.12
CA ILE A 64 15.73 -5.43 -13.16
C ILE A 64 15.15 -6.60 -13.95
N ALA A 65 13.85 -6.93 -13.71
CA ALA A 65 13.17 -8.03 -14.39
C ALA A 65 11.67 -7.78 -14.50
N GLY A 66 10.98 -8.64 -15.25
CA GLY A 66 9.53 -8.58 -15.45
C GLY A 66 9.15 -8.01 -16.82
N LYS A 67 7.94 -8.35 -17.30
CA LYS A 67 7.47 -8.01 -18.65
C LYS A 67 6.82 -6.61 -18.70
N ARG A 68 6.17 -6.19 -17.61
CA ARG A 68 5.42 -4.92 -17.55
C ARG A 68 6.30 -3.71 -17.25
N LYS A 69 5.73 -2.53 -17.31
CA LYS A 69 6.33 -1.29 -16.79
C LYS A 69 6.08 -1.21 -15.28
N ARG A 70 6.99 -0.55 -14.54
CA ARG A 70 6.74 -0.20 -13.14
C ARG A 70 5.73 0.93 -13.01
N HIS A 71 5.12 1.08 -11.84
CA HIS A 71 4.33 2.26 -11.49
C HIS A 71 5.21 3.50 -11.30
N ASN A 72 4.66 4.68 -11.58
CA ASN A 72 5.36 5.95 -11.35
C ASN A 72 5.50 6.25 -9.85
N GLU A 73 4.55 5.80 -9.04
CA GLU A 73 4.52 6.00 -7.60
C GLU A 73 5.36 4.98 -6.80
N PHE A 74 6.36 4.38 -7.45
CA PHE A 74 7.32 3.51 -6.76
C PHE A 74 8.06 4.19 -5.59
N PRO A 75 8.22 5.55 -5.52
CA PRO A 75 8.84 6.19 -4.38
C PRO A 75 8.11 5.94 -3.05
N ILE A 76 6.79 5.75 -3.05
CA ILE A 76 6.04 5.33 -1.86
C ILE A 76 6.69 4.08 -1.25
N HIS A 77 6.94 3.06 -2.07
CA HIS A 77 7.49 1.78 -1.63
C HIS A 77 8.96 1.89 -1.26
N SER A 78 9.76 2.46 -2.15
CA SER A 78 11.21 2.58 -1.95
C SER A 78 11.55 3.33 -0.67
N GLU A 79 10.88 4.46 -0.39
CA GLU A 79 11.22 5.27 0.77
C GLU A 79 10.69 4.67 2.08
N VAL A 80 9.55 3.95 2.04
CA VAL A 80 9.11 3.15 3.18
C VAL A 80 10.14 2.07 3.52
N TYR A 81 10.65 1.33 2.54
CA TYR A 81 11.67 0.31 2.78
C TYR A 81 13.01 0.88 3.25
N ARG A 82 13.41 2.06 2.76
CA ARG A 82 14.67 2.71 3.18
C ARG A 82 14.62 3.15 4.63
N THR A 83 13.50 3.69 5.08
CA THR A 83 13.35 4.30 6.40
C THR A 83 12.89 3.32 7.48
N ASN A 84 12.34 2.16 7.08
CA ASN A 84 11.78 1.17 8.00
C ASN A 84 12.29 -0.23 7.63
N PRO A 85 13.48 -0.62 8.09
CA PRO A 85 14.14 -1.86 7.65
C PRO A 85 13.41 -3.16 8.03
N GLU A 86 12.47 -3.11 8.98
CA GLU A 86 11.63 -4.24 9.35
C GLU A 86 10.45 -4.46 8.40
N ILE A 87 10.11 -3.48 7.57
CA ILE A 87 8.99 -3.60 6.63
C ILE A 87 9.39 -4.51 5.46
N ARG A 88 8.53 -5.48 5.16
CA ARG A 88 8.72 -6.44 4.07
C ARG A 88 7.68 -6.31 2.96
N CYS A 89 6.55 -5.66 3.22
CA CYS A 89 5.47 -5.44 2.26
C CYS A 89 4.88 -4.04 2.38
N VAL A 90 4.59 -3.43 1.24
CA VAL A 90 3.90 -2.12 1.15
C VAL A 90 2.75 -2.24 0.16
N ILE A 91 1.58 -1.75 0.57
CA ILE A 91 0.36 -1.63 -0.22
C ILE A 91 0.06 -0.15 -0.39
N HIS A 92 -0.23 0.26 -1.61
CA HIS A 92 -0.87 1.53 -1.92
C HIS A 92 -2.08 1.27 -2.81
N THR A 93 -3.27 1.67 -2.35
CA THR A 93 -4.54 1.44 -3.04
C THR A 93 -5.52 2.58 -2.72
N HIS A 94 -6.66 2.61 -3.46
CA HIS A 94 -7.67 3.67 -3.35
C HIS A 94 -9.05 3.12 -2.93
N PRO A 95 -9.15 2.35 -1.82
CA PRO A 95 -10.43 1.79 -1.39
C PRO A 95 -11.39 2.93 -0.97
N VAL A 96 -12.64 2.80 -1.35
CA VAL A 96 -13.61 3.91 -1.33
C VAL A 96 -13.81 4.50 0.07
N TYR A 97 -14.10 3.66 1.06
CA TYR A 97 -14.45 4.15 2.39
C TYR A 97 -13.23 4.69 3.15
N SER A 98 -12.07 4.04 3.02
CA SER A 98 -10.82 4.55 3.59
C SER A 98 -10.42 5.87 2.95
N THR A 99 -10.64 6.04 1.64
CA THR A 99 -10.39 7.30 0.93
C THR A 99 -11.36 8.40 1.37
N ILE A 100 -12.64 8.09 1.67
CA ILE A 100 -13.57 9.04 2.28
C ILE A 100 -13.05 9.53 3.64
N ILE A 101 -12.62 8.61 4.51
CA ILE A 101 -12.01 8.98 5.80
C ILE A 101 -10.74 9.81 5.60
N ALA A 102 -9.87 9.44 4.65
CA ALA A 102 -8.66 10.17 4.34
C ALA A 102 -8.93 11.62 3.91
N SER A 103 -9.98 11.82 3.09
CA SER A 103 -10.34 13.11 2.47
C SER A 103 -11.20 14.00 3.34
N SER A 104 -11.84 13.44 4.38
CA SER A 104 -12.68 14.18 5.32
C SER A 104 -11.88 14.73 6.51
N GLU A 105 -12.51 15.57 7.33
CA GLU A 105 -11.96 16.00 8.62
C GLU A 105 -12.17 14.93 9.73
N HIS A 106 -12.93 13.86 9.44
CA HIS A 106 -13.16 12.78 10.38
C HIS A 106 -11.92 11.87 10.52
N ARG A 107 -11.79 11.28 11.70
CA ARG A 107 -10.78 10.25 12.00
C ARG A 107 -11.46 8.88 11.97
N LEU A 108 -10.72 7.84 11.68
CA LEU A 108 -11.17 6.48 11.94
C LEU A 108 -11.27 6.27 13.45
N LEU A 109 -12.45 5.87 13.93
CA LEU A 109 -12.77 5.68 15.35
C LEU A 109 -12.83 4.19 15.70
N PRO A 110 -12.53 3.81 16.96
CA PRO A 110 -12.59 2.42 17.43
C PRO A 110 -14.04 1.99 17.75
N ILE A 111 -14.90 2.00 16.73
CA ILE A 111 -16.35 1.71 16.90
C ILE A 111 -16.69 0.22 16.71
N THR A 112 -15.71 -0.57 16.22
CA THR A 112 -15.86 -2.02 16.07
C THR A 112 -14.60 -2.72 16.59
N ASN A 113 -14.67 -4.04 16.82
CA ASN A 113 -13.52 -4.84 17.19
C ASN A 113 -12.37 -4.69 16.17
N MET A 114 -12.69 -4.66 14.87
CA MET A 114 -11.68 -4.49 13.81
C MET A 114 -11.02 -3.11 13.87
N SER A 115 -11.81 -2.04 14.05
CA SER A 115 -11.28 -0.66 14.07
C SER A 115 -10.44 -0.36 15.33
N CYS A 116 -10.62 -1.12 16.42
CA CYS A 116 -9.74 -1.03 17.60
C CYS A 116 -8.28 -1.36 17.28
N ALA A 117 -7.99 -2.14 16.23
CA ALA A 117 -6.63 -2.44 15.80
C ALA A 117 -5.86 -1.20 15.26
N PHE A 118 -6.57 -0.11 14.97
CA PHE A 118 -6.03 1.14 14.42
C PHE A 118 -6.13 2.32 15.38
N TYR A 119 -6.38 2.06 16.67
CA TYR A 119 -6.55 3.09 17.68
C TYR A 119 -6.19 2.56 19.09
N PRO A 120 -5.60 3.36 20.01
CA PRO A 120 -4.85 4.58 19.77
C PRO A 120 -3.43 4.29 19.23
N PRO A 121 -2.70 5.27 18.72
CA PRO A 121 -3.12 6.62 18.35
C PRO A 121 -3.96 6.63 17.07
N ALA A 122 -4.61 7.75 16.74
CA ALA A 122 -5.32 7.87 15.48
C ALA A 122 -4.36 7.80 14.28
N LEU A 123 -4.82 7.23 13.16
CA LEU A 123 -4.05 7.17 11.92
C LEU A 123 -3.68 8.57 11.45
N ARG A 124 -2.45 8.70 10.96
CA ARG A 124 -1.94 9.96 10.41
C ARG A 124 -2.42 10.18 8.98
N LYS A 125 -2.56 11.44 8.60
CA LYS A 125 -2.93 11.85 7.24
C LYS A 125 -1.77 12.59 6.59
N PHE A 126 -1.51 12.25 5.33
CA PHE A 126 -0.69 13.04 4.43
C PHE A 126 -1.62 13.98 3.67
N ASP A 127 -1.46 15.29 3.86
CA ASP A 127 -2.30 16.35 3.32
C ASP A 127 -1.51 17.48 2.61
N GLU A 128 -0.20 17.24 2.38
CA GLU A 128 0.67 18.20 1.70
C GLU A 128 0.35 18.33 0.20
N SER A 129 -0.14 17.25 -0.43
CA SER A 129 -0.52 17.22 -1.84
C SER A 129 -1.55 16.13 -2.09
N SER A 130 -2.44 16.36 -3.06
CA SER A 130 -3.32 15.35 -3.66
C SER A 130 -2.78 14.77 -4.98
N ASP A 131 -1.60 15.22 -5.43
CA ASP A 131 -0.95 14.72 -6.65
C ASP A 131 -0.36 13.33 -6.43
N LEU A 132 0.03 12.69 -7.54
CA LEU A 132 0.76 11.43 -7.50
C LEU A 132 2.08 11.57 -6.75
N ILE A 133 2.42 10.59 -5.93
CA ILE A 133 3.68 10.54 -5.16
C ILE A 133 4.80 9.97 -6.06
N VAL A 134 5.43 10.84 -6.83
CA VAL A 134 6.39 10.43 -7.87
C VAL A 134 7.83 10.84 -7.59
N THR A 135 8.06 11.61 -6.52
CA THR A 135 9.42 12.03 -6.12
C THR A 135 9.86 11.36 -4.81
N PRO A 136 11.18 11.18 -4.61
CA PRO A 136 11.71 10.65 -3.35
C PRO A 136 11.28 11.50 -2.13
N GLU A 137 11.25 12.83 -2.25
CA GLU A 137 10.89 13.75 -1.17
C GLU A 137 9.45 13.50 -0.70
N GLN A 138 8.51 13.34 -1.64
CA GLN A 138 7.12 12.97 -1.31
C GLN A 138 7.06 11.59 -0.65
N GLY A 139 7.79 10.61 -1.17
CA GLY A 139 7.89 9.27 -0.58
C GLY A 139 8.43 9.29 0.86
N ILE A 140 9.46 10.09 1.14
CA ILE A 140 10.04 10.30 2.49
C ILE A 140 8.98 10.90 3.43
N ALA A 141 8.25 11.92 2.97
CA ALA A 141 7.21 12.56 3.77
C ALA A 141 6.09 11.55 4.14
N VAL A 142 5.65 10.73 3.20
CA VAL A 142 4.68 9.66 3.45
C VAL A 142 5.25 8.62 4.42
N ALA A 143 6.48 8.14 4.21
CA ALA A 143 7.12 7.15 5.06
C ALA A 143 7.28 7.63 6.51
N GLY A 144 7.56 8.92 6.71
CA GLY A 144 7.65 9.55 8.04
C GLY A 144 6.32 9.60 8.80
N LEU A 145 5.19 9.41 8.12
CA LEU A 145 3.86 9.42 8.73
C LEU A 145 3.35 8.02 9.13
N LEU A 146 4.04 6.93 8.81
CA LEU A 146 3.55 5.56 9.06
C LEU A 146 3.16 5.31 10.52
N GLY A 147 3.92 5.83 11.50
CA GLY A 147 3.62 5.69 12.91
C GLY A 147 3.53 4.24 13.39
N GLU A 148 2.93 4.03 14.56
CA GLU A 148 2.82 2.71 15.21
C GLU A 148 1.95 1.74 14.41
N HIS A 149 0.90 2.24 13.77
CA HIS A 149 0.01 1.40 12.97
C HIS A 149 0.54 1.09 11.57
N ARG A 150 1.66 1.72 11.16
CA ARG A 150 2.26 1.54 9.82
C ARG A 150 1.26 1.77 8.68
N ILE A 151 0.35 2.72 8.89
CA ILE A 151 -0.69 3.11 7.95
C ILE A 151 -0.70 4.62 7.81
N VAL A 152 -0.78 5.11 6.57
CA VAL A 152 -0.98 6.52 6.24
C VAL A 152 -2.21 6.66 5.38
N LEU A 153 -3.09 7.59 5.74
CA LEU A 153 -4.21 8.02 4.92
C LEU A 153 -3.74 9.17 4.02
N LEU A 154 -3.87 9.03 2.70
CA LEU A 154 -3.49 10.06 1.74
C LEU A 154 -4.74 10.87 1.36
N ARG A 155 -4.76 12.15 1.73
CA ARG A 155 -5.92 13.03 1.48
C ARG A 155 -6.20 13.15 -0.01
N ASN A 156 -7.46 12.93 -0.41
CA ASN A 156 -7.95 12.94 -1.80
C ASN A 156 -7.25 11.95 -2.74
N HIS A 157 -6.65 10.90 -2.19
CA HIS A 157 -5.86 9.96 -2.98
C HIS A 157 -6.18 8.50 -2.59
N GLY A 158 -5.78 8.06 -1.40
CA GLY A 158 -5.96 6.68 -0.99
C GLY A 158 -5.28 6.35 0.33
N ILE A 159 -4.65 5.18 0.40
CA ILE A 159 -3.98 4.69 1.60
C ILE A 159 -2.61 4.10 1.30
N VAL A 160 -1.73 4.11 2.30
CA VAL A 160 -0.51 3.30 2.35
C VAL A 160 -0.56 2.41 3.58
N VAL A 161 -0.34 1.11 3.39
CA VAL A 161 -0.23 0.11 4.46
C VAL A 161 1.12 -0.59 4.35
N ALA A 162 1.88 -0.65 5.44
CA ALA A 162 3.16 -1.31 5.51
C ALA A 162 3.16 -2.38 6.61
N ALA A 163 3.86 -3.49 6.39
CA ALA A 163 3.92 -4.60 7.36
C ALA A 163 5.17 -5.46 7.20
N ASN A 164 5.38 -6.37 8.16
CA ASN A 164 6.53 -7.29 8.19
C ASN A 164 6.36 -8.50 7.26
N SER A 165 5.15 -8.71 6.73
CA SER A 165 4.86 -9.75 5.73
C SER A 165 3.76 -9.30 4.76
N ILE A 166 3.64 -10.02 3.65
CA ILE A 166 2.58 -9.79 2.65
C ILE A 166 1.21 -10.07 3.27
N GLU A 167 1.10 -11.14 4.03
CA GLU A 167 -0.15 -11.57 4.68
C GLU A 167 -0.62 -10.54 5.70
N GLU A 168 0.29 -10.03 6.54
CA GLU A 168 -0.03 -8.99 7.51
C GLU A 168 -0.50 -7.70 6.82
N ALA A 169 0.20 -7.25 5.78
CA ALA A 169 -0.17 -6.07 5.02
C ALA A 169 -1.57 -6.24 4.39
N CYS A 170 -1.82 -7.40 3.75
CA CYS A 170 -3.10 -7.72 3.12
C CYS A 170 -4.25 -7.69 4.15
N VAL A 171 -4.10 -8.38 5.27
CA VAL A 171 -5.12 -8.38 6.35
C VAL A 171 -5.37 -6.97 6.87
N ARG A 172 -4.32 -6.19 7.14
CA ARG A 172 -4.47 -4.79 7.61
C ARG A 172 -5.20 -3.92 6.60
N GLY A 173 -4.90 -4.04 5.30
CA GLY A 173 -5.60 -3.32 4.25
C GLY A 173 -7.10 -3.64 4.24
N VAL A 174 -7.45 -4.94 4.22
CA VAL A 174 -8.85 -5.40 4.26
C VAL A 174 -9.57 -4.91 5.51
N LEU A 175 -8.96 -5.05 6.69
CA LEU A 175 -9.57 -4.59 7.96
C LEU A 175 -9.76 -3.08 8.00
N LEU A 176 -8.83 -2.31 7.42
CA LEU A 176 -8.94 -0.86 7.35
C LEU A 176 -10.16 -0.45 6.53
N GLU A 177 -10.33 -1.01 5.33
CA GLU A 177 -11.47 -0.70 4.48
C GLU A 177 -12.80 -1.11 5.11
N HIS A 178 -12.87 -2.32 5.72
CA HIS A 178 -14.07 -2.75 6.45
C HIS A 178 -14.39 -1.84 7.65
N SER A 179 -13.37 -1.38 8.37
CA SER A 179 -13.54 -0.45 9.50
C SER A 179 -14.07 0.89 9.04
N ALA A 180 -13.50 1.44 7.95
CA ALA A 180 -13.94 2.68 7.35
C ALA A 180 -15.38 2.56 6.83
N LYS A 181 -15.71 1.47 6.13
CA LYS A 181 -17.07 1.17 5.64
C LYS A 181 -18.11 1.11 6.76
N THR A 182 -17.74 0.61 7.93
CA THR A 182 -18.67 0.52 9.07
C THR A 182 -18.91 1.89 9.69
N GLN A 183 -17.97 2.81 9.57
CA GLN A 183 -18.09 4.15 10.15
C GLN A 183 -18.84 5.12 9.23
N VAL A 184 -18.68 4.99 7.91
CA VAL A 184 -19.32 5.84 6.90
C VAL A 184 -20.75 5.39 6.61
#